data_29d5c8e2f56b74d1dc47d55f62b2876e
#
_entry.id   29d5c8e2f56b74d1dc47d55f62b2876e
#
_cell.length_a   1.000
_cell.length_b   1.000
_cell.length_c   1.000
_cell.angle_alpha   90.00
_cell.angle_beta   90.00
_cell.angle_gamma   90.00
#
_symmetry.space_group_name_H-M   'P 1'
#
loop_
_entity.id
_entity.type
_entity.pdbx_description
1 polymer ?
#
loop_
_entity_poly.entity_id
_entity_poly.type
_entity_poly.pdbx_seq_one_letter_code
_entity_poly.pdbx_strand_id
1 'polypeptide(L)'
;PHPRPRRGGLAARRRDGRRAHRLRDRRATRRLDPDRPITDAQLKIILDAASKAPNGGNAQPARFLVIRDREAIKKFGKLYHEAWWAKRRDAYGWKGKEDIPEGSQYRWAALLADEMENAPCVILAYSAASVVAAASTFPGVQNLLLSARALGLGSVLTTLHPEVMERVH
;
A
#
# COMPACT_ATOMS: atom_id res chain seq x y z
N PRO A 1 -43.87 8.81 -24.40
CA PRO A 1 -43.05 9.94 -24.04
C PRO A 1 -42.15 9.56 -22.88
N HIS A 2 -40.84 9.30 -23.16
CA HIS A 2 -39.86 9.04 -22.14
C HIS A 2 -39.43 10.35 -21.48
N PRO A 3 -39.38 10.46 -20.14
CA PRO A 3 -38.88 11.64 -19.47
C PRO A 3 -37.35 11.77 -19.68
N ARG A 4 -36.90 12.94 -20.11
CA ARG A 4 -35.49 13.27 -20.24
C ARG A 4 -34.81 13.28 -18.86
N PRO A 5 -33.61 12.74 -18.71
CA PRO A 5 -32.87 12.81 -17.44
C PRO A 5 -32.55 14.27 -17.10
N ARG A 6 -32.82 14.66 -15.87
CA ARG A 6 -32.49 15.98 -15.32
C ARG A 6 -30.99 16.20 -15.39
N ARG A 7 -30.57 17.37 -15.83
CA ARG A 7 -29.17 17.83 -15.85
C ARG A 7 -28.63 17.89 -14.41
N GLY A 8 -28.14 16.78 -13.92
CA GLY A 8 -27.33 16.70 -12.70
C GLY A 8 -25.97 17.33 -12.96
N GLY A 9 -25.71 18.37 -12.22
CA GLY A 9 -24.85 19.48 -12.49
C GLY A 9 -23.38 19.21 -12.81
N LEU A 10 -22.78 20.19 -13.49
CA LEU A 10 -21.36 20.35 -13.79
C LEU A 10 -20.41 20.10 -12.59
N ALA A 11 -20.89 20.27 -11.35
CA ALA A 11 -20.14 20.03 -10.12
C ALA A 11 -19.81 18.56 -9.87
N ALA A 12 -20.72 17.62 -10.21
CA ALA A 12 -20.45 16.18 -10.10
C ALA A 12 -19.40 15.72 -11.12
N ARG A 13 -19.47 16.22 -12.37
CA ARG A 13 -18.47 15.91 -13.42
C ARG A 13 -17.07 16.44 -13.08
N ARG A 14 -16.96 17.60 -12.42
CA ARG A 14 -15.66 18.15 -11.99
C ARG A 14 -15.03 17.33 -10.85
N ARG A 15 -15.83 16.75 -9.95
CA ARG A 15 -15.34 15.86 -8.89
C ARG A 15 -14.84 14.53 -9.46
N ASP A 16 -15.51 13.96 -10.44
CA ASP A 16 -15.09 12.74 -11.14
C ASP A 16 -13.81 12.93 -11.92
N GLY A 17 -13.65 14.06 -12.62
CA GLY A 17 -12.42 14.38 -13.34
C GLY A 17 -11.19 14.46 -12.43
N ARG A 18 -11.33 15.04 -11.23
CA ARG A 18 -10.23 15.09 -10.25
C ARG A 18 -9.87 13.72 -9.68
N ARG A 19 -10.86 12.84 -9.47
CA ARG A 19 -10.64 11.47 -9.01
C ARG A 19 -9.90 10.66 -10.08
N ALA A 20 -10.35 10.72 -11.34
CA ALA A 20 -9.71 10.04 -12.45
C ALA A 20 -8.26 10.51 -12.66
N HIS A 21 -8.00 11.81 -12.53
CA HIS A 21 -6.64 12.36 -12.58
C HIS A 21 -5.76 11.82 -11.46
N ARG A 22 -6.26 11.75 -10.23
CA ARG A 22 -5.52 11.19 -9.09
C ARG A 22 -5.15 9.72 -9.29
N LEU A 23 -6.02 8.92 -9.91
CA LEU A 23 -5.72 7.51 -10.19
C LEU A 23 -4.56 7.37 -11.18
N ARG A 24 -4.48 8.22 -12.20
CA ARG A 24 -3.37 8.26 -13.16
C ARG A 24 -2.04 8.63 -12.52
N ASP A 25 -2.07 9.44 -11.46
CA ASP A 25 -0.89 9.90 -10.72
C ASP A 25 -0.50 9.01 -9.54
N ARG A 26 -1.01 7.78 -9.45
CA ARG A 26 -0.61 6.89 -8.37
C ARG A 26 0.88 6.57 -8.46
N ARG A 27 1.59 6.94 -7.42
CA ARG A 27 3.03 6.66 -7.24
C ARG A 27 3.26 6.00 -5.89
N ALA A 28 4.36 5.27 -5.76
CA ALA A 28 4.78 4.77 -4.45
C ALA A 28 5.18 5.94 -3.54
N THR A 29 4.47 6.09 -2.44
CA THR A 29 4.79 7.09 -1.40
C THR A 29 5.83 6.51 -0.46
N ARG A 30 6.91 7.25 -0.21
CA ARG A 30 8.03 6.77 0.60
C ARG A 30 8.37 7.68 1.78
N ARG A 31 7.75 8.86 1.84
CA ARG A 31 7.73 9.73 3.02
C ARG A 31 6.35 9.61 3.65
N LEU A 32 6.33 9.25 4.90
CA LEU A 32 5.13 8.95 5.66
C LEU A 32 4.96 9.98 6.76
N ASP A 33 3.71 10.34 7.03
CA ASP A 33 3.37 11.37 8.02
C ASP A 33 2.60 10.71 9.16
N PRO A 34 3.24 10.52 10.33
CA PRO A 34 2.63 9.84 11.47
C PRO A 34 1.49 10.63 12.11
N ASP A 35 1.46 11.95 11.90
CA ASP A 35 0.49 12.86 12.53
C ASP A 35 -0.81 13.00 11.71
N ARG A 36 -0.88 12.32 10.56
CA ARG A 36 -2.07 12.33 9.71
C ARG A 36 -2.73 10.95 9.66
N PRO A 37 -3.54 10.60 10.66
CA PRO A 37 -4.18 9.30 10.73
C PRO A 37 -5.17 9.09 9.58
N ILE A 38 -5.33 7.83 9.20
CA ILE A 38 -6.38 7.42 8.25
C ILE A 38 -7.66 7.20 9.05
N THR A 39 -8.76 7.82 8.61
CA THR A 39 -10.06 7.68 9.29
C THR A 39 -10.69 6.32 9.00
N ASP A 40 -11.60 5.86 9.88
CA ASP A 40 -12.33 4.62 9.70
C ASP A 40 -13.17 4.64 8.42
N ALA A 41 -13.76 5.79 8.08
CA ALA A 41 -14.50 5.95 6.83
C ALA A 41 -13.61 5.75 5.59
N GLN A 42 -12.39 6.28 5.61
CA GLN A 42 -11.42 6.08 4.53
C GLN A 42 -10.98 4.60 4.44
N LEU A 43 -10.67 3.98 5.57
CA LEU A 43 -10.29 2.55 5.63
C LEU A 43 -11.41 1.67 5.09
N LYS A 44 -12.65 1.93 5.50
CA LYS A 44 -13.81 1.18 5.00
C LYS A 44 -13.94 1.24 3.47
N ILE A 45 -13.80 2.43 2.88
CA ILE A 45 -13.84 2.60 1.42
C ILE A 45 -12.70 1.83 0.74
N ILE A 46 -11.49 1.91 1.28
CA ILE A 46 -10.30 1.26 0.74
C ILE A 46 -10.43 -0.26 0.78
N LEU A 47 -10.87 -0.81 1.91
CA LEU A 47 -11.04 -2.25 2.11
C LEU A 47 -12.23 -2.80 1.32
N ASP A 48 -13.33 -2.05 1.21
CA ASP A 48 -14.46 -2.42 0.36
C ASP A 48 -14.02 -2.52 -1.11
N ALA A 49 -13.26 -1.56 -1.61
CA ALA A 49 -12.70 -1.62 -2.96
C ALA A 49 -11.80 -2.84 -3.17
N ALA A 50 -10.98 -3.18 -2.18
CA ALA A 50 -10.12 -4.37 -2.22
C ALA A 50 -10.95 -5.67 -2.27
N SER A 51 -12.03 -5.75 -1.51
CA SER A 51 -12.91 -6.93 -1.45
C SER A 51 -13.67 -7.20 -2.75
N LYS A 52 -13.85 -6.19 -3.61
CA LYS A 52 -14.55 -6.30 -4.91
C LYS A 52 -13.63 -6.78 -6.04
N ALA A 53 -12.37 -7.06 -5.76
CA ALA A 53 -11.45 -7.55 -6.77
C ALA A 53 -11.81 -8.97 -7.25
N PRO A 54 -11.64 -9.26 -8.54
CA PRO A 54 -11.84 -10.61 -9.06
C PRO A 54 -10.82 -11.57 -8.44
N ASN A 55 -11.25 -12.83 -8.25
CA ASN A 55 -10.39 -13.89 -7.73
C ASN A 55 -10.78 -15.24 -8.32
N GLY A 56 -9.84 -16.18 -8.33
CA GLY A 56 -10.03 -17.49 -8.96
C GLY A 56 -11.18 -18.28 -8.33
N GLY A 57 -12.15 -18.70 -9.15
CA GLY A 57 -13.29 -19.51 -8.73
C GLY A 57 -14.17 -18.87 -7.65
N ASN A 58 -14.11 -17.54 -7.47
CA ASN A 58 -14.77 -16.83 -6.37
C ASN A 58 -14.40 -17.38 -4.97
N ALA A 59 -13.21 -17.93 -4.83
CA ALA A 59 -12.74 -18.52 -3.57
C ALA A 59 -12.49 -17.50 -2.46
N GLN A 60 -12.38 -16.23 -2.82
CA GLN A 60 -12.17 -15.08 -1.91
C GLN A 60 -11.04 -15.33 -0.89
N PRO A 61 -9.83 -15.70 -1.33
CA PRO A 61 -8.76 -16.14 -0.44
C PRO A 61 -8.05 -14.97 0.27
N ALA A 62 -8.13 -13.77 -0.29
CA ALA A 62 -7.43 -12.59 0.23
C ALA A 62 -7.95 -12.18 1.62
N ARG A 63 -7.04 -11.86 2.50
CA ARG A 63 -7.30 -11.31 3.84
C ARG A 63 -6.46 -10.06 4.01
N PHE A 64 -6.99 -9.11 4.76
CA PHE A 64 -6.33 -7.83 5.02
C PHE A 64 -6.34 -7.57 6.53
N LEU A 65 -5.16 -7.56 7.14
CA LEU A 65 -5.00 -7.17 8.54
C LEU A 65 -4.55 -5.70 8.59
N VAL A 66 -5.34 -4.88 9.25
CA VAL A 66 -5.07 -3.44 9.43
C VAL A 66 -4.39 -3.22 10.77
N ILE A 67 -3.21 -2.64 10.76
CA ILE A 67 -2.43 -2.28 11.95
C ILE A 67 -2.42 -0.76 12.05
N ARG A 68 -2.93 -0.23 13.16
CA ARG A 68 -2.97 1.21 13.50
C ARG A 68 -2.33 1.51 14.85
N ASP A 69 -2.07 0.46 15.62
CA ASP A 69 -1.35 0.60 16.88
C ASP A 69 0.05 1.14 16.62
N ARG A 70 0.38 2.25 17.28
CA ARG A 70 1.61 2.99 17.01
C ARG A 70 2.86 2.20 17.39
N GLU A 71 2.81 1.47 18.50
CA GLU A 71 3.95 0.69 18.97
C GLU A 71 4.18 -0.54 18.09
N ALA A 72 3.10 -1.19 17.64
CA ALA A 72 3.20 -2.28 16.67
C ALA A 72 3.80 -1.80 15.33
N ILE A 73 3.40 -0.62 14.85
CA ILE A 73 3.95 -0.03 13.62
C ILE A 73 5.44 0.33 13.78
N LYS A 74 5.83 0.91 14.90
CA LYS A 74 7.25 1.18 15.19
C LYS A 74 8.08 -0.11 15.23
N LYS A 75 7.59 -1.14 15.91
CA LYS A 75 8.25 -2.45 15.95
C LYS A 75 8.38 -3.03 14.55
N PHE A 76 7.31 -3.03 13.77
CA PHE A 76 7.34 -3.47 12.37
C PHE A 76 8.34 -2.66 11.53
N GLY A 77 8.35 -1.33 11.67
CA GLY A 77 9.26 -0.45 10.95
C GLY A 77 10.73 -0.76 11.21
N LYS A 78 11.09 -0.99 12.48
CA LYS A 78 12.46 -1.38 12.85
C LYS A 78 12.87 -2.72 12.24
N LEU A 79 12.01 -3.73 12.31
CA LEU A 79 12.26 -5.04 11.69
C LEU A 79 12.37 -4.93 10.17
N TYR A 80 11.50 -4.14 9.54
CA TYR A 80 11.55 -3.88 8.10
C TYR A 80 12.86 -3.22 7.69
N HIS A 81 13.31 -2.19 8.43
CA HIS A 81 14.58 -1.51 8.22
C HIS A 81 15.75 -2.49 8.31
N GLU A 82 15.78 -3.28 9.37
CA GLU A 82 16.84 -4.27 9.59
C GLU A 82 16.89 -5.30 8.46
N ALA A 83 15.76 -5.89 8.10
CA ALA A 83 15.67 -6.87 7.03
C ALA A 83 16.05 -6.27 5.67
N TRP A 84 15.64 -5.02 5.41
CA TRP A 84 15.98 -4.35 4.16
C TRP A 84 17.49 -4.15 4.01
N TRP A 85 18.17 -3.68 5.05
CA TRP A 85 19.61 -3.47 5.03
C TRP A 85 20.40 -4.77 5.06
N ALA A 86 19.94 -5.80 5.80
CA ALA A 86 20.55 -7.13 5.79
C ALA A 86 20.60 -7.70 4.36
N LYS A 87 19.44 -7.67 3.65
CA LYS A 87 19.37 -8.12 2.26
C LYS A 87 20.31 -7.35 1.32
N ARG A 88 20.53 -6.05 1.58
CA ARG A 88 21.43 -5.23 0.75
C ARG A 88 22.89 -5.47 1.07
N ARG A 89 23.24 -5.71 2.34
CA ARG A 89 24.57 -6.16 2.73
C ARG A 89 24.94 -7.48 2.05
N ASP A 90 24.02 -8.44 2.09
CA ASP A 90 24.27 -9.78 1.54
C ASP A 90 24.37 -9.75 0.00
N ALA A 91 23.56 -8.96 -0.68
CA ALA A 91 23.51 -8.92 -2.13
C ALA A 91 24.57 -7.99 -2.77
N TYR A 92 24.93 -6.89 -2.10
CA TYR A 92 25.73 -5.81 -2.69
C TYR A 92 26.88 -5.33 -1.80
N GLY A 93 26.99 -5.81 -0.57
CA GLY A 93 27.97 -5.33 0.41
C GLY A 93 27.65 -3.94 1.00
N TRP A 94 26.47 -3.37 0.74
CA TRP A 94 26.11 -2.03 1.21
C TRP A 94 25.84 -2.01 2.71
N LYS A 95 26.48 -1.08 3.39
CA LYS A 95 26.37 -0.86 4.85
C LYS A 95 25.55 0.37 5.20
N GLY A 96 25.46 1.35 4.30
CA GLY A 96 24.76 2.60 4.48
C GLY A 96 24.28 3.23 3.18
N LYS A 97 23.61 4.37 3.28
CA LYS A 97 23.06 5.10 2.11
C LYS A 97 24.14 5.62 1.16
N GLU A 98 25.32 5.90 1.68
CA GLU A 98 26.51 6.33 0.95
C GLU A 98 27.00 5.30 -0.06
N ASP A 99 26.78 4.01 0.22
CA ASP A 99 27.15 2.92 -0.66
C ASP A 99 26.21 2.75 -1.85
N ILE A 100 25.02 3.37 -1.78
CA ILE A 100 24.03 3.26 -2.85
C ILE A 100 24.41 4.21 -4.00
N PRO A 101 24.63 3.70 -5.23
CA PRO A 101 25.03 4.54 -6.37
C PRO A 101 24.09 5.72 -6.60
N GLU A 102 24.65 6.86 -7.04
CA GLU A 102 23.84 8.01 -7.45
C GLU A 102 22.91 7.63 -8.61
N GLY A 103 21.66 8.17 -8.55
CA GLY A 103 20.63 7.84 -9.53
C GLY A 103 19.95 6.49 -9.36
N SER A 104 20.45 5.63 -8.44
CA SER A 104 19.83 4.34 -8.17
C SER A 104 18.44 4.49 -7.55
N GLN A 105 17.48 3.71 -8.07
CA GLN A 105 16.14 3.60 -7.47
C GLN A 105 16.16 3.03 -6.03
N TYR A 106 17.24 2.36 -5.64
CA TYR A 106 17.43 1.86 -4.27
C TYR A 106 17.53 2.97 -3.23
N ARG A 107 17.94 4.18 -3.60
CA ARG A 107 17.91 5.36 -2.70
C ARG A 107 16.48 5.65 -2.20
N TRP A 108 15.49 5.52 -3.09
CA TRP A 108 14.09 5.67 -2.71
C TRP A 108 13.55 4.49 -1.88
N ALA A 109 14.06 3.29 -2.10
CA ALA A 109 13.69 2.13 -1.30
C ALA A 109 14.32 2.18 0.11
N ALA A 110 15.56 2.67 0.22
CA ALA A 110 16.21 2.95 1.50
C ALA A 110 15.45 4.01 2.31
N LEU A 111 14.97 5.08 1.64
CA LEU A 111 14.12 6.09 2.30
C LEU A 111 12.85 5.46 2.87
N LEU A 112 12.20 4.54 2.14
CA LEU A 112 11.03 3.84 2.67
C LEU A 112 11.39 2.97 3.89
N ALA A 113 12.56 2.32 3.87
CA ALA A 113 13.00 1.50 5.00
C ALA A 113 13.20 2.34 6.26
N ASP A 114 13.72 3.56 6.14
CA ASP A 114 13.90 4.48 7.26
C ASP A 114 12.58 5.09 7.75
N GLU A 115 11.62 5.30 6.84
CA GLU A 115 10.37 5.97 7.13
C GLU A 115 9.24 5.00 7.53
N MET A 116 9.45 3.68 7.46
CA MET A 116 8.39 2.70 7.68
C MET A 116 7.78 2.80 9.07
N GLU A 117 8.56 3.12 10.09
CA GLU A 117 8.06 3.32 11.45
C GLU A 117 7.14 4.55 11.59
N ASN A 118 7.17 5.47 10.63
CA ASN A 118 6.31 6.66 10.59
C ASN A 118 4.98 6.42 9.85
N ALA A 119 4.72 5.21 9.38
CA ALA A 119 3.45 4.90 8.73
C ALA A 119 2.27 5.13 9.70
N PRO A 120 1.22 5.86 9.32
CA PRO A 120 0.02 6.01 10.14
C PRO A 120 -0.83 4.73 10.13
N CYS A 121 -0.61 3.84 9.17
CA CYS A 121 -1.31 2.59 9.02
C CYS A 121 -0.50 1.62 8.15
N VAL A 122 -0.45 0.37 8.56
CA VAL A 122 0.09 -0.74 7.77
C VAL A 122 -1.04 -1.73 7.49
N ILE A 123 -1.16 -2.19 6.26
CA ILE A 123 -2.13 -3.20 5.87
C ILE A 123 -1.37 -4.41 5.34
N LEU A 124 -1.44 -5.52 6.06
CA LEU A 124 -0.89 -6.80 5.62
C LEU A 124 -1.92 -7.51 4.74
N ALA A 125 -1.57 -7.77 3.49
CA ALA A 125 -2.38 -8.56 2.57
C ALA A 125 -1.82 -9.97 2.50
N TYR A 126 -2.64 -10.97 2.79
CA TYR A 126 -2.24 -12.37 2.78
C TYR A 126 -3.36 -13.29 2.31
N SER A 127 -3.02 -14.50 1.97
CA SER A 127 -3.99 -15.56 1.66
C SER A 127 -3.46 -16.91 2.10
N ALA A 128 -4.34 -17.90 2.20
CA ALA A 128 -3.92 -19.28 2.32
C ALA A 128 -3.05 -19.68 1.12
N ALA A 129 -2.03 -20.50 1.35
CA ALA A 129 -1.15 -20.97 0.29
C ALA A 129 -1.95 -21.76 -0.78
N SER A 130 -1.89 -21.28 -2.01
CA SER A 130 -2.48 -21.97 -3.17
C SER A 130 -1.78 -21.49 -4.44
N VAL A 131 -1.90 -22.28 -5.51
CA VAL A 131 -1.30 -21.95 -6.83
C VAL A 131 -1.79 -20.60 -7.36
N VAL A 132 -3.01 -20.18 -7.02
CA VAL A 132 -3.63 -18.93 -7.47
C VAL A 132 -3.64 -17.83 -6.40
N ALA A 133 -2.97 -18.05 -5.26
CA ALA A 133 -3.01 -17.11 -4.14
C ALA A 133 -2.58 -15.69 -4.53
N ALA A 134 -1.43 -15.56 -5.18
CA ALA A 134 -0.92 -14.27 -5.63
C ALA A 134 -1.85 -13.61 -6.66
N ALA A 135 -2.28 -14.35 -7.69
CA ALA A 135 -3.17 -13.87 -8.74
C ALA A 135 -4.54 -13.41 -8.19
N SER A 136 -5.00 -14.01 -7.09
CA SER A 136 -6.26 -13.66 -6.43
C SER A 136 -6.12 -12.53 -5.38
N THR A 137 -4.91 -12.30 -4.87
CA THR A 137 -4.66 -11.28 -3.82
C THR A 137 -4.24 -9.93 -4.42
N PHE A 138 -3.33 -9.94 -5.39
CA PHE A 138 -2.79 -8.69 -5.96
C PHE A 138 -3.84 -7.79 -6.63
N PRO A 139 -4.90 -8.28 -7.29
CA PRO A 139 -5.97 -7.42 -7.77
C PRO A 139 -6.65 -6.62 -6.65
N GLY A 140 -6.87 -7.25 -5.49
CA GLY A 140 -7.38 -6.57 -4.29
C GLY A 140 -6.41 -5.51 -3.77
N VAL A 141 -5.13 -5.83 -3.71
CA VAL A 141 -4.09 -4.86 -3.33
C VAL A 141 -4.06 -3.68 -4.31
N GLN A 142 -4.17 -3.92 -5.60
CA GLN A 142 -4.22 -2.85 -6.60
C GLN A 142 -5.44 -1.94 -6.41
N ASN A 143 -6.63 -2.51 -6.18
CA ASN A 143 -7.83 -1.75 -5.88
C ASN A 143 -7.66 -0.90 -4.61
N LEU A 144 -7.04 -1.45 -3.56
CA LEU A 144 -6.69 -0.76 -2.33
C LEU A 144 -5.82 0.48 -2.62
N LEU A 145 -4.74 0.31 -3.37
CA LEU A 145 -3.81 1.41 -3.70
C LEU A 145 -4.48 2.51 -4.53
N LEU A 146 -5.32 2.14 -5.50
CA LEU A 146 -6.06 3.08 -6.34
C LEU A 146 -7.12 3.82 -5.54
N SER A 147 -7.85 3.12 -4.67
CA SER A 147 -8.86 3.70 -3.81
C SER A 147 -8.25 4.68 -2.80
N ALA A 148 -7.13 4.31 -2.17
CA ALA A 148 -6.37 5.20 -1.31
C ALA A 148 -5.99 6.49 -2.06
N ARG A 149 -5.46 6.38 -3.28
CA ARG A 149 -5.08 7.54 -4.10
C ARG A 149 -6.29 8.40 -4.47
N ALA A 150 -7.44 7.81 -4.77
CA ALA A 150 -8.68 8.55 -5.06
C ALA A 150 -9.13 9.40 -3.87
N LEU A 151 -8.87 8.93 -2.64
CA LEU A 151 -9.13 9.65 -1.38
C LEU A 151 -8.05 10.69 -1.05
N GLY A 152 -6.99 10.79 -1.85
CA GLY A 152 -5.86 11.70 -1.61
C GLY A 152 -4.79 11.14 -0.67
N LEU A 153 -4.87 9.86 -0.35
CA LEU A 153 -3.87 9.17 0.48
C LEU A 153 -2.71 8.66 -0.37
N GLY A 154 -1.50 8.79 0.16
CA GLY A 154 -0.32 8.14 -0.38
C GLY A 154 -0.27 6.68 0.06
N SER A 155 0.28 5.81 -0.79
CA SER A 155 0.46 4.41 -0.45
C SER A 155 1.64 3.79 -1.20
N VAL A 156 2.18 2.71 -0.66
CA VAL A 156 3.22 1.91 -1.28
C VAL A 156 3.01 0.44 -0.98
N LEU A 157 3.24 -0.42 -1.97
CA LEU A 157 3.31 -1.86 -1.80
C LEU A 157 4.77 -2.27 -1.60
N THR A 158 5.01 -3.14 -0.62
CA THR A 158 6.28 -3.82 -0.42
C THR A 158 6.05 -5.32 -0.22
N THR A 159 7.01 -6.12 -0.66
CA THR A 159 7.00 -7.59 -0.52
C THR A 159 8.15 -8.11 0.34
N LEU A 160 8.82 -7.22 1.07
CA LEU A 160 9.93 -7.59 1.97
C LEU A 160 9.45 -8.29 3.25
N HIS A 161 8.16 -8.23 3.56
CA HIS A 161 7.62 -8.73 4.83
C HIS A 161 7.92 -10.23 5.13
N PRO A 162 8.01 -11.18 4.18
CA PRO A 162 8.40 -12.55 4.52
C PRO A 162 9.73 -12.64 5.26
N GLU A 163 10.72 -11.85 4.82
CA GLU A 163 12.06 -11.79 5.44
C GLU A 163 12.02 -11.10 6.82
N VAL A 164 11.08 -10.19 7.02
CA VAL A 164 10.83 -9.55 8.33
C VAL A 164 10.18 -10.56 9.28
N MET A 165 9.22 -11.34 8.81
CA MET A 165 8.50 -12.32 9.64
C MET A 165 9.41 -13.44 10.15
N GLU A 166 10.37 -13.91 9.36
CA GLU A 166 11.37 -14.90 9.79
C GLU A 166 12.23 -14.44 10.97
N ARG A 167 12.36 -13.13 11.19
CA ARG A 167 13.14 -12.54 12.28
C ARG A 167 12.32 -12.26 13.56
N VAL A 168 11.00 -12.45 13.51
CA VAL A 168 10.08 -12.19 14.64
C VAL A 168 9.84 -13.44 15.50
N HIS A 169 10.22 -14.59 14.97
CA HIS A 169 10.16 -15.89 15.65
C HIS A 169 11.53 -16.27 16.19
#